data_b8338d1233b5723aa221d6e998d945af
#
_entry.id   b8338d1233b5723aa221d6e998d945af
#
_cell.length_a   1.000
_cell.length_b   1.000
_cell.length_c   1.000
_cell.angle_alpha   90.00
_cell.angle_beta   90.00
_cell.angle_gamma   90.00
#
_symmetry.space_group_name_H-M   'P 1'
#
loop_
_entity.id
_entity.type
_entity.pdbx_description
1 polymer ?
#
loop_
_entity_poly.entity_id
_entity_poly.type
_entity_poly.pdbx_seq_one_letter_code
_entity_poly.pdbx_strand_id
1 'polypeptide(L)'
;MSQLIEEERLFEDLCYASYLRIGFEQVKENKGKPGIDGVSIQDFEFRLEEELSRLQQELLNWTYKPSPVRRVEIPKPGGQGVRLLGIPTLRDRVVQTAVKLLLEPLFEPYFSLHSYGFRPGRSPHDAVQAAQNIVNSGKPYVVDIDLSKFFDRIHHDRLIARMGQRIIDKRILRLVGLMLRSGVMIEGVVVRSEAGTMQGGPLSPLLSNIVLDELDKELEKRGLEFCRFADDCNIFVKSQKAAERVMETVSQFIEGKLKLKVNRDKSQVARSEGVKFLGFTVVNGTIAIARKALQNAMDKVKTLTPRGTHMDIEISLKTINQWYVGWSNYFSLSNYPAQLHKIEAHIRRRLRSRLVDQQKSKKYLCQKLVKRGVSRRLTARTVYSNRKRWALSKTVAVERAYPNAWFKQKGQAIRSDKKEAHWFDVSKWVYLT
;
A
#
# COMPACT_ATOMS: atom_id res chain seq x y z
N MET A 1 -27.24 24.37 -17.18
CA MET A 1 -27.72 23.70 -18.43
C MET A 1 -26.55 23.06 -19.22
N SER A 2 -25.39 23.68 -19.40
CA SER A 2 -24.25 23.09 -20.13
C SER A 2 -23.65 21.83 -19.45
N GLN A 3 -23.51 21.79 -18.14
CA GLN A 3 -23.01 20.63 -17.40
C GLN A 3 -23.90 19.38 -17.51
N LEU A 4 -25.23 19.56 -17.53
CA LEU A 4 -26.17 18.44 -17.68
C LEU A 4 -26.13 17.80 -19.08
N ILE A 5 -25.81 18.58 -20.11
CA ILE A 5 -25.71 18.06 -21.49
C ILE A 5 -24.41 17.24 -21.67
N GLU A 6 -23.31 17.63 -21.03
CA GLU A 6 -22.07 16.85 -21.01
C GLU A 6 -22.22 15.51 -20.28
N GLU A 7 -22.98 15.49 -19.17
CA GLU A 7 -23.23 14.26 -18.39
C GLU A 7 -24.13 13.23 -19.10
N GLU A 8 -24.97 13.64 -20.06
CA GLU A 8 -25.81 12.72 -20.85
C GLU A 8 -25.02 11.97 -21.96
N ARG A 9 -23.81 12.42 -22.30
CA ARG A 9 -22.99 11.88 -23.39
C ARG A 9 -21.79 11.08 -22.91
N LEU A 10 -21.74 10.73 -21.64
CA LEU A 10 -20.58 10.01 -21.04
C LEU A 10 -20.23 8.71 -21.75
N PHE A 11 -21.25 8.00 -22.25
CA PHE A 11 -21.00 6.75 -22.97
C PHE A 11 -20.42 6.98 -24.36
N GLU A 12 -20.90 8.01 -25.07
CA GLU A 12 -20.31 8.42 -26.35
C GLU A 12 -18.84 8.83 -26.18
N ASP A 13 -18.54 9.63 -25.14
CA ASP A 13 -17.18 10.07 -24.84
C ASP A 13 -16.27 8.88 -24.53
N LEU A 14 -16.74 7.90 -23.76
CA LEU A 14 -16.03 6.65 -23.53
C LEU A 14 -15.67 5.91 -24.82
N CYS A 15 -16.59 5.93 -25.79
CA CYS A 15 -16.44 5.20 -27.06
C CYS A 15 -15.47 5.88 -28.04
N TYR A 16 -14.97 7.10 -27.77
CA TYR A 16 -13.92 7.68 -28.61
C TYR A 16 -12.61 6.89 -28.50
N ALA A 17 -12.01 6.54 -29.63
CA ALA A 17 -10.75 5.83 -29.69
C ALA A 17 -9.63 6.55 -28.91
N SER A 18 -9.65 7.90 -28.90
CA SER A 18 -8.71 8.71 -28.13
C SER A 18 -8.84 8.47 -26.61
N TYR A 19 -10.04 8.28 -26.11
CA TYR A 19 -10.28 8.01 -24.68
C TYR A 19 -9.79 6.62 -24.27
N LEU A 20 -10.07 5.62 -25.10
CA LEU A 20 -9.57 4.26 -24.91
C LEU A 20 -8.04 4.22 -24.99
N ARG A 21 -7.42 5.02 -25.86
CA ARG A 21 -5.97 5.18 -25.95
C ARG A 21 -5.36 5.74 -24.65
N ILE A 22 -5.95 6.80 -24.09
CA ILE A 22 -5.53 7.34 -22.79
C ILE A 22 -5.62 6.24 -21.70
N GLY A 23 -6.70 5.46 -21.72
CA GLY A 23 -6.85 4.30 -20.85
C GLY A 23 -5.74 3.27 -21.00
N PHE A 24 -5.34 2.96 -22.24
CA PHE A 24 -4.21 2.07 -22.51
C PHE A 24 -2.87 2.62 -22.02
N GLU A 25 -2.57 3.88 -22.27
CA GLU A 25 -1.30 4.48 -21.82
C GLU A 25 -1.15 4.42 -20.30
N GLN A 26 -2.21 4.68 -19.54
CA GLN A 26 -2.18 4.52 -18.09
C GLN A 26 -1.99 3.05 -17.65
N VAL A 27 -2.62 2.10 -18.36
CA VAL A 27 -2.43 0.66 -18.09
C VAL A 27 -0.98 0.25 -18.37
N LYS A 28 -0.39 0.77 -19.44
CA LYS A 28 1.01 0.53 -19.84
C LYS A 28 1.99 1.03 -18.78
N GLU A 29 1.79 2.25 -18.26
CA GLU A 29 2.62 2.82 -17.18
C GLU A 29 2.64 1.93 -15.92
N ASN A 30 1.53 1.26 -15.60
CA ASN A 30 1.38 0.42 -14.42
C ASN A 30 2.05 -0.98 -14.54
N LYS A 31 2.55 -1.37 -15.72
CA LYS A 31 3.34 -2.60 -15.95
C LYS A 31 2.73 -3.89 -15.38
N GLY A 32 1.41 -4.04 -15.45
CA GLY A 32 0.70 -5.18 -14.85
C GLY A 32 0.92 -6.51 -15.60
N LYS A 33 0.71 -7.62 -14.89
CA LYS A 33 0.75 -8.98 -15.48
C LYS A 33 -0.47 -9.25 -16.38
N PRO A 34 -0.38 -10.20 -17.34
CA PRO A 34 -1.51 -10.61 -18.18
C PRO A 34 -2.72 -11.14 -17.39
N GLY A 35 -3.91 -11.00 -17.97
CA GLY A 35 -5.15 -11.59 -17.48
C GLY A 35 -5.24 -13.09 -17.72
N ILE A 36 -6.49 -13.61 -17.88
CA ILE A 36 -6.74 -15.02 -18.19
C ILE A 36 -6.40 -15.38 -19.64
N ASP A 37 -6.39 -14.40 -20.52
CA ASP A 37 -6.08 -14.51 -21.96
C ASP A 37 -4.58 -14.61 -22.26
N GLY A 38 -3.73 -14.36 -21.27
CA GLY A 38 -2.28 -14.39 -21.41
C GLY A 38 -1.70 -13.22 -22.22
N VAL A 39 -2.52 -12.27 -22.69
CA VAL A 39 -2.08 -11.13 -23.53
C VAL A 39 -1.25 -10.17 -22.70
N SER A 40 0.00 -9.96 -23.12
CA SER A 40 0.91 -8.99 -22.48
C SER A 40 0.69 -7.57 -23.00
N ILE A 41 1.27 -6.58 -22.30
CA ILE A 41 1.22 -5.17 -22.76
C ILE A 41 1.88 -5.04 -24.12
N GLN A 42 2.99 -5.74 -24.36
CA GLN A 42 3.69 -5.70 -25.64
C GLN A 42 2.85 -6.31 -26.78
N ASP A 43 2.15 -7.43 -26.52
CA ASP A 43 1.28 -8.05 -27.53
C ASP A 43 0.11 -7.15 -27.91
N PHE A 44 -0.46 -6.47 -26.93
CA PHE A 44 -1.55 -5.52 -27.17
C PHE A 44 -1.07 -4.26 -27.89
N GLU A 45 0.07 -3.72 -27.49
CA GLU A 45 0.68 -2.54 -28.10
C GLU A 45 1.03 -2.79 -29.57
N PHE A 46 1.51 -3.97 -29.89
CA PHE A 46 1.80 -4.36 -31.28
C PHE A 46 0.57 -4.28 -32.21
N ARG A 47 -0.62 -4.50 -31.65
CA ARG A 47 -1.91 -4.44 -32.38
C ARG A 47 -2.82 -3.32 -31.87
N LEU A 48 -2.25 -2.24 -31.36
CA LEU A 48 -2.98 -1.22 -30.60
C LEU A 48 -4.16 -0.63 -31.37
N GLU A 49 -3.96 -0.22 -32.62
CA GLU A 49 -5.00 0.40 -33.44
C GLU A 49 -6.16 -0.56 -33.72
N GLU A 50 -5.85 -1.81 -34.02
CA GLU A 50 -6.83 -2.87 -34.25
C GLU A 50 -7.64 -3.14 -32.98
N GLU A 51 -6.97 -3.31 -31.84
CA GLU A 51 -7.61 -3.60 -30.56
C GLU A 51 -8.47 -2.44 -30.05
N LEU A 52 -8.01 -1.18 -30.21
CA LEU A 52 -8.80 -0.01 -29.83
C LEU A 52 -10.02 0.17 -30.74
N SER A 53 -9.86 -0.01 -32.07
CA SER A 53 -10.98 0.04 -33.02
C SER A 53 -12.02 -1.04 -32.70
N ARG A 54 -11.56 -2.26 -32.41
CA ARG A 54 -12.43 -3.38 -32.02
C ARG A 54 -13.17 -3.09 -30.72
N LEU A 55 -12.49 -2.58 -29.68
CA LEU A 55 -13.11 -2.18 -28.42
C LEU A 55 -14.19 -1.10 -28.63
N GLN A 56 -13.88 -0.09 -29.44
CA GLN A 56 -14.83 0.97 -29.81
C GLN A 56 -16.08 0.39 -30.44
N GLN A 57 -15.94 -0.47 -31.45
CA GLN A 57 -17.08 -1.11 -32.13
C GLN A 57 -17.89 -2.00 -31.18
N GLU A 58 -17.22 -2.76 -30.33
CA GLU A 58 -17.89 -3.61 -29.36
C GLU A 58 -18.69 -2.81 -28.32
N LEU A 59 -18.17 -1.67 -27.88
CA LEU A 59 -18.87 -0.75 -26.97
C LEU A 59 -20.08 -0.12 -27.66
N LEU A 60 -19.91 0.48 -28.83
CA LEU A 60 -20.98 1.11 -29.60
C LEU A 60 -22.12 0.13 -29.90
N ASN A 61 -21.79 -1.09 -30.30
CA ASN A 61 -22.74 -2.12 -30.66
C ASN A 61 -23.28 -2.92 -29.46
N TRP A 62 -22.85 -2.60 -28.22
CA TRP A 62 -23.24 -3.34 -26.99
C TRP A 62 -22.86 -4.83 -27.00
N THR A 63 -21.86 -5.19 -27.77
CA THR A 63 -21.32 -6.58 -27.84
C THR A 63 -20.13 -6.81 -26.91
N TYR A 64 -19.59 -5.74 -26.32
CA TYR A 64 -18.53 -5.83 -25.31
C TYR A 64 -18.97 -6.65 -24.09
N LYS A 65 -18.17 -7.68 -23.78
CA LYS A 65 -18.37 -8.54 -22.60
C LYS A 65 -17.09 -8.60 -21.80
N PRO A 66 -17.10 -8.05 -20.57
CA PRO A 66 -15.94 -8.19 -19.69
C PRO A 66 -15.61 -9.66 -19.42
N SER A 67 -14.35 -10.00 -19.50
CA SER A 67 -13.86 -11.36 -19.22
C SER A 67 -13.79 -11.61 -17.71
N PRO A 68 -13.89 -12.86 -17.26
CA PRO A 68 -13.60 -13.21 -15.88
C PRO A 68 -12.16 -12.85 -15.52
N VAL A 69 -11.91 -12.45 -14.29
CA VAL A 69 -10.56 -12.10 -13.85
C VAL A 69 -9.75 -13.32 -13.47
N ARG A 70 -8.45 -13.27 -13.68
CA ARG A 70 -7.51 -14.26 -13.20
C ARG A 70 -7.24 -14.05 -11.71
N ARG A 71 -7.55 -15.04 -10.89
CA ARG A 71 -7.28 -15.00 -9.45
C ARG A 71 -5.80 -15.23 -9.17
N VAL A 72 -5.23 -14.40 -8.32
CA VAL A 72 -3.85 -14.54 -7.81
C VAL A 72 -3.85 -14.39 -6.29
N GLU A 73 -3.17 -15.30 -5.61
CA GLU A 73 -2.99 -15.27 -4.17
C GLU A 73 -1.68 -14.56 -3.81
N ILE A 74 -1.77 -13.52 -3.00
CA ILE A 74 -0.60 -12.82 -2.47
C ILE A 74 -0.55 -13.01 -0.95
N PRO A 75 0.58 -13.55 -0.41
CA PRO A 75 0.74 -13.69 1.03
C PRO A 75 0.63 -12.33 1.74
N LYS A 76 -0.15 -12.27 2.82
CA LYS A 76 -0.20 -11.06 3.66
C LYS A 76 1.14 -10.82 4.35
N PRO A 77 1.54 -9.55 4.53
CA PRO A 77 2.72 -9.23 5.33
C PRO A 77 2.59 -9.82 6.75
N GLY A 78 3.55 -10.67 7.14
CA GLY A 78 3.52 -11.38 8.44
C GLY A 78 3.08 -12.83 8.36
N GLY A 79 2.82 -13.39 7.16
CA GLY A 79 2.67 -14.84 6.95
C GLY A 79 1.34 -15.45 7.37
N GLN A 80 0.38 -14.67 7.84
CA GLN A 80 -0.95 -15.17 8.21
C GLN A 80 -2.00 -14.79 7.17
N GLY A 81 -2.35 -15.75 6.30
CA GLY A 81 -3.39 -15.63 5.29
C GLY A 81 -2.92 -15.03 3.97
N VAL A 82 -3.80 -15.06 2.98
CA VAL A 82 -3.59 -14.55 1.62
C VAL A 82 -4.54 -13.39 1.31
N ARG A 83 -4.13 -12.53 0.39
CA ARG A 83 -5.01 -11.59 -0.32
C ARG A 83 -5.33 -12.18 -1.68
N LEU A 84 -6.59 -12.14 -2.05
CA LEU A 84 -7.06 -12.60 -3.34
C LEU A 84 -7.14 -11.40 -4.27
N LEU A 85 -6.24 -11.33 -5.25
CA LEU A 85 -6.30 -10.31 -6.30
C LEU A 85 -6.93 -10.90 -7.56
N GLY A 86 -7.78 -10.11 -8.21
CA GLY A 86 -8.29 -10.38 -9.54
C GLY A 86 -7.52 -9.56 -10.57
N ILE A 87 -6.91 -10.20 -11.55
CA ILE A 87 -6.23 -9.52 -12.65
C ILE A 87 -7.15 -9.59 -13.88
N PRO A 88 -7.78 -8.46 -14.29
CA PRO A 88 -8.56 -8.39 -15.51
C PRO A 88 -7.68 -8.58 -16.75
N THR A 89 -8.28 -8.93 -17.89
CA THR A 89 -7.59 -8.90 -19.18
C THR A 89 -7.10 -7.50 -19.51
N LEU A 90 -6.18 -7.38 -20.43
CA LEU A 90 -5.67 -6.06 -20.80
C LEU A 90 -6.77 -5.18 -21.41
N ARG A 91 -7.63 -5.77 -22.25
CA ARG A 91 -8.80 -5.10 -22.83
C ARG A 91 -9.72 -4.53 -21.76
N ASP A 92 -10.04 -5.35 -20.76
CA ASP A 92 -10.90 -4.94 -19.65
C ASP A 92 -10.27 -3.84 -18.81
N ARG A 93 -8.94 -3.92 -18.58
CA ARG A 93 -8.22 -2.84 -17.88
C ARG A 93 -8.27 -1.51 -18.63
N VAL A 94 -8.14 -1.54 -19.96
CA VAL A 94 -8.26 -0.34 -20.80
C VAL A 94 -9.64 0.30 -20.63
N VAL A 95 -10.71 -0.49 -20.78
CA VAL A 95 -12.07 0.02 -20.62
C VAL A 95 -12.36 0.49 -19.19
N GLN A 96 -11.94 -0.27 -18.16
CA GLN A 96 -12.09 0.14 -16.76
C GLN A 96 -11.35 1.42 -16.43
N THR A 97 -10.14 1.61 -17.00
CA THR A 97 -9.36 2.83 -16.81
C THR A 97 -10.02 4.02 -17.51
N ALA A 98 -10.50 3.85 -18.74
CA ALA A 98 -11.24 4.88 -19.46
C ALA A 98 -12.52 5.28 -18.70
N VAL A 99 -13.30 4.30 -18.20
CA VAL A 99 -14.48 4.58 -17.34
C VAL A 99 -14.06 5.31 -16.06
N LYS A 100 -12.97 4.91 -15.40
CA LYS A 100 -12.47 5.60 -14.21
C LYS A 100 -12.16 7.07 -14.51
N LEU A 101 -11.42 7.33 -15.58
CA LEU A 101 -11.03 8.70 -15.98
C LEU A 101 -12.23 9.59 -16.26
N LEU A 102 -13.29 9.00 -16.81
CA LEU A 102 -14.52 9.70 -17.09
C LEU A 102 -15.32 10.01 -15.81
N LEU A 103 -15.36 9.07 -14.89
CA LEU A 103 -16.19 9.19 -13.69
C LEU A 103 -15.48 9.92 -12.53
N GLU A 104 -14.16 9.82 -12.43
CA GLU A 104 -13.41 10.41 -11.31
C GLU A 104 -13.68 11.92 -11.15
N PRO A 105 -13.67 12.77 -12.20
CA PRO A 105 -13.99 14.19 -12.09
C PRO A 105 -15.42 14.48 -11.61
N LEU A 106 -16.37 13.58 -11.87
CA LEU A 106 -17.77 13.74 -11.46
C LEU A 106 -18.00 13.44 -9.98
N PHE A 107 -17.16 12.60 -9.37
CA PHE A 107 -17.29 12.23 -7.97
C PHE A 107 -16.31 12.96 -7.06
N GLU A 108 -15.11 13.27 -7.54
CA GLU A 108 -14.03 13.86 -6.74
C GLU A 108 -14.42 15.13 -5.97
N PRO A 109 -15.16 16.11 -6.54
CA PRO A 109 -15.53 17.32 -5.82
C PRO A 109 -16.46 17.10 -4.62
N TYR A 110 -17.12 15.95 -4.57
CA TYR A 110 -18.12 15.64 -3.54
C TYR A 110 -17.60 14.74 -2.43
N PHE A 111 -16.42 14.15 -2.59
CA PHE A 111 -15.83 13.33 -1.55
C PHE A 111 -15.36 14.18 -0.37
N SER A 112 -15.51 13.63 0.84
CA SER A 112 -15.06 14.26 2.07
C SER A 112 -13.62 14.74 2.00
N LEU A 113 -13.33 15.88 2.59
CA LEU A 113 -11.97 16.39 2.77
C LEU A 113 -11.13 15.49 3.68
N HIS A 114 -11.75 14.66 4.50
CA HIS A 114 -11.13 13.70 5.41
C HIS A 114 -10.87 12.31 4.78
N SER A 115 -11.21 12.13 3.51
CA SER A 115 -10.90 10.93 2.73
C SER A 115 -9.67 11.16 1.85
N TYR A 116 -8.65 10.29 1.99
CA TYR A 116 -7.34 10.47 1.36
C TYR A 116 -6.97 9.36 0.37
N GLY A 117 -7.47 8.13 0.59
CA GLY A 117 -7.07 6.97 -0.19
C GLY A 117 -7.60 6.97 -1.62
N PHE A 118 -6.76 6.64 -2.59
CA PHE A 118 -7.11 6.48 -4.01
C PHE A 118 -7.68 7.74 -4.67
N ARG A 119 -7.30 8.90 -4.22
CA ARG A 119 -7.77 10.19 -4.75
C ARG A 119 -6.63 10.98 -5.36
N PRO A 120 -6.85 11.70 -6.47
CA PRO A 120 -5.83 12.55 -7.09
C PRO A 120 -5.36 13.64 -6.12
N GLY A 121 -4.04 13.92 -6.15
CA GLY A 121 -3.44 14.97 -5.32
C GLY A 121 -3.43 14.71 -3.82
N ARG A 122 -3.81 13.51 -3.34
CA ARG A 122 -3.82 13.13 -1.91
C ARG A 122 -2.91 11.96 -1.65
N SER A 123 -2.25 11.97 -0.50
CA SER A 123 -1.25 10.98 -0.11
C SER A 123 -1.51 10.37 1.27
N PRO A 124 -0.89 9.21 1.57
CA PRO A 124 -0.88 8.68 2.93
C PRO A 124 -0.27 9.64 3.94
N HIS A 125 0.71 10.45 3.53
CA HIS A 125 1.35 11.44 4.40
C HIS A 125 0.37 12.54 4.82
N ASP A 126 -0.47 13.03 3.91
CA ASP A 126 -1.50 14.02 4.23
C ASP A 126 -2.50 13.48 5.25
N ALA A 127 -2.91 12.22 5.12
CA ALA A 127 -3.78 11.54 6.08
C ALA A 127 -3.14 11.46 7.48
N VAL A 128 -1.84 11.11 7.55
CA VAL A 128 -1.12 10.99 8.82
C VAL A 128 -0.89 12.35 9.47
N GLN A 129 -0.59 13.39 8.68
CA GLN A 129 -0.48 14.77 9.18
C GLN A 129 -1.81 15.29 9.69
N ALA A 130 -2.91 15.04 8.97
CA ALA A 130 -4.25 15.39 9.44
C ALA A 130 -4.59 14.69 10.76
N ALA A 131 -4.29 13.39 10.88
CA ALA A 131 -4.46 12.64 12.12
C ALA A 131 -3.65 13.25 13.27
N GLN A 132 -2.39 13.64 13.04
CA GLN A 132 -1.57 14.33 14.03
C GLN A 132 -2.21 15.65 14.47
N ASN A 133 -2.69 16.46 13.55
CA ASN A 133 -3.33 17.75 13.85
C ASN A 133 -4.57 17.56 14.71
N ILE A 134 -5.39 16.54 14.42
CA ILE A 134 -6.59 16.22 15.21
C ILE A 134 -6.20 15.74 16.62
N VAL A 135 -5.19 14.90 16.77
CA VAL A 135 -4.70 14.49 18.08
C VAL A 135 -4.22 15.70 18.89
N ASN A 136 -3.48 16.62 18.26
CA ASN A 136 -2.95 17.84 18.88
C ASN A 136 -4.04 18.85 19.24
N SER A 137 -5.22 18.80 18.59
CA SER A 137 -6.38 19.60 18.97
C SER A 137 -7.11 19.11 20.24
N GLY A 138 -6.55 18.10 20.93
CA GLY A 138 -7.08 17.57 22.19
C GLY A 138 -8.00 16.36 22.02
N LYS A 139 -7.87 15.60 20.95
CA LYS A 139 -8.63 14.36 20.69
C LYS A 139 -7.70 13.14 20.62
N PRO A 140 -7.12 12.70 21.75
CA PRO A 140 -6.11 11.65 21.78
C PRO A 140 -6.65 10.23 21.67
N TYR A 141 -7.95 10.02 21.76
CA TYR A 141 -8.56 8.68 21.66
C TYR A 141 -9.00 8.42 20.22
N VAL A 142 -8.65 7.26 19.72
CA VAL A 142 -8.89 6.83 18.34
C VAL A 142 -9.82 5.63 18.33
N VAL A 143 -10.84 5.72 17.50
CA VAL A 143 -11.70 4.59 17.09
C VAL A 143 -11.17 4.12 15.75
N ASP A 144 -10.47 3.00 15.75
CA ASP A 144 -9.88 2.35 14.58
C ASP A 144 -10.84 1.28 14.06
N ILE A 145 -11.42 1.51 12.89
CA ILE A 145 -12.43 0.64 12.28
C ILE A 145 -11.83 -0.11 11.11
N ASP A 146 -11.76 -1.44 11.22
CA ASP A 146 -11.37 -2.39 10.15
C ASP A 146 -12.64 -3.01 9.56
N LEU A 147 -12.80 -2.96 8.24
CA LEU A 147 -13.92 -3.57 7.53
C LEU A 147 -13.57 -4.99 7.09
N SER A 148 -14.40 -5.96 7.47
CA SER A 148 -14.17 -7.37 7.15
C SER A 148 -14.45 -7.66 5.67
N LYS A 149 -13.41 -7.99 4.88
CA LYS A 149 -13.53 -8.34 3.47
C LYS A 149 -14.34 -7.30 2.68
N PHE A 150 -14.00 -6.02 2.86
CA PHE A 150 -14.75 -4.89 2.33
C PHE A 150 -15.06 -5.05 0.83
N PHE A 151 -14.04 -5.27 0.01
CA PHE A 151 -14.21 -5.41 -1.44
C PHE A 151 -15.13 -6.58 -1.82
N ASP A 152 -15.12 -7.69 -1.07
CA ASP A 152 -15.93 -8.88 -1.34
C ASP A 152 -17.41 -8.70 -0.93
N ARG A 153 -17.75 -7.60 -0.22
CA ARG A 153 -19.07 -7.37 0.38
C ARG A 153 -19.84 -6.19 -0.21
N ILE A 154 -19.28 -5.51 -1.19
CA ILE A 154 -19.95 -4.38 -1.85
C ILE A 154 -21.12 -4.91 -2.67
N HIS A 155 -22.33 -4.54 -2.30
CA HIS A 155 -23.53 -4.89 -3.05
C HIS A 155 -23.60 -4.13 -4.37
N HIS A 156 -23.62 -4.84 -5.50
CA HIS A 156 -23.60 -4.26 -6.84
C HIS A 156 -24.76 -3.30 -7.06
N ASP A 157 -25.99 -3.71 -6.75
CA ASP A 157 -27.19 -2.90 -7.05
C ASP A 157 -27.22 -1.62 -6.21
N ARG A 158 -26.76 -1.68 -4.94
CA ARG A 158 -26.63 -0.47 -4.10
C ARG A 158 -25.59 0.49 -4.65
N LEU A 159 -24.45 -0.02 -5.07
CA LEU A 159 -23.39 0.79 -5.68
C LEU A 159 -23.90 1.45 -6.96
N ILE A 160 -24.55 0.70 -7.85
CA ILE A 160 -25.14 1.23 -9.10
C ILE A 160 -26.23 2.26 -8.81
N ALA A 161 -27.13 2.00 -7.84
CA ALA A 161 -28.15 2.97 -7.43
C ALA A 161 -27.54 4.26 -6.89
N ARG A 162 -26.43 4.16 -6.11
CA ARG A 162 -25.71 5.34 -5.62
C ARG A 162 -25.02 6.13 -6.73
N MET A 163 -24.38 5.43 -7.67
CA MET A 163 -23.80 6.06 -8.86
C MET A 163 -24.90 6.79 -9.67
N GLY A 164 -26.06 6.18 -9.83
CA GLY A 164 -27.22 6.75 -10.54
C GLY A 164 -27.81 8.01 -9.92
N GLN A 165 -27.45 8.37 -8.68
CA GLN A 165 -27.82 9.67 -8.09
C GLN A 165 -27.05 10.84 -8.74
N ARG A 166 -25.93 10.56 -9.44
CA ARG A 166 -25.08 11.56 -10.09
C ARG A 166 -24.91 11.31 -11.58
N ILE A 167 -24.95 10.07 -12.02
CA ILE A 167 -24.78 9.68 -13.42
C ILE A 167 -26.14 9.50 -14.04
N ILE A 168 -26.50 10.37 -14.97
CA ILE A 168 -27.75 10.32 -15.74
C ILE A 168 -27.68 9.26 -16.83
N ASP A 169 -26.50 9.08 -17.44
CA ASP A 169 -26.29 8.12 -18.52
C ASP A 169 -26.36 6.67 -18.01
N LYS A 170 -27.54 6.06 -18.19
CA LYS A 170 -27.79 4.67 -17.77
C LYS A 170 -26.90 3.64 -18.47
N ARG A 171 -26.30 4.00 -19.62
CA ARG A 171 -25.42 3.10 -20.38
C ARG A 171 -24.09 2.89 -19.63
N ILE A 172 -23.55 3.94 -19.03
CA ILE A 172 -22.37 3.84 -18.15
C ILE A 172 -22.68 2.97 -16.93
N LEU A 173 -23.82 3.19 -16.27
CA LEU A 173 -24.24 2.36 -15.12
C LEU A 173 -24.37 0.88 -15.50
N ARG A 174 -24.96 0.60 -16.68
CA ARG A 174 -25.08 -0.76 -17.21
C ARG A 174 -23.70 -1.38 -17.46
N LEU A 175 -22.76 -0.62 -18.07
CA LEU A 175 -21.41 -1.08 -18.35
C LEU A 175 -20.65 -1.40 -17.06
N VAL A 176 -20.70 -0.54 -16.04
CA VAL A 176 -20.12 -0.80 -14.73
C VAL A 176 -20.74 -2.05 -14.09
N GLY A 177 -22.06 -2.21 -14.20
CA GLY A 177 -22.76 -3.41 -13.73
C GLY A 177 -22.29 -4.69 -14.42
N LEU A 178 -22.01 -4.67 -15.73
CA LEU A 178 -21.41 -5.80 -16.45
C LEU A 178 -20.00 -6.12 -15.93
N MET A 179 -19.16 -5.11 -15.70
CA MET A 179 -17.82 -5.29 -15.15
C MET A 179 -17.85 -5.91 -13.76
N LEU A 180 -18.75 -5.46 -12.88
CA LEU A 180 -18.91 -6.01 -11.53
C LEU A 180 -19.32 -7.50 -11.55
N ARG A 181 -20.13 -7.92 -12.54
CA ARG A 181 -20.66 -9.28 -12.67
C ARG A 181 -19.80 -10.20 -13.55
N SER A 182 -18.63 -9.76 -14.04
CA SER A 182 -17.79 -10.55 -14.96
C SER A 182 -17.28 -11.87 -14.37
N GLY A 183 -17.22 -11.96 -13.03
CA GLY A 183 -16.82 -13.18 -12.32
C GLY A 183 -15.29 -13.34 -12.18
N VAL A 184 -14.93 -14.43 -11.52
CA VAL A 184 -13.55 -14.81 -11.21
C VAL A 184 -13.27 -16.19 -11.78
N MET A 185 -12.16 -16.36 -12.48
CA MET A 185 -11.69 -17.66 -12.94
C MET A 185 -10.90 -18.34 -11.82
N ILE A 186 -11.39 -19.49 -11.38
CA ILE A 186 -10.76 -20.36 -10.37
C ILE A 186 -10.61 -21.75 -10.98
N GLU A 187 -9.37 -22.21 -11.15
CA GLU A 187 -9.07 -23.57 -11.67
C GLU A 187 -9.86 -23.92 -12.95
N GLY A 188 -10.00 -22.96 -13.86
CA GLY A 188 -10.72 -23.16 -15.12
C GLY A 188 -12.24 -22.98 -15.05
N VAL A 189 -12.82 -22.75 -13.87
CA VAL A 189 -14.24 -22.54 -13.67
C VAL A 189 -14.54 -21.05 -13.40
N VAL A 190 -15.56 -20.51 -14.09
CA VAL A 190 -16.01 -19.12 -13.84
C VAL A 190 -17.00 -19.10 -12.71
N VAL A 191 -16.61 -18.48 -11.60
CA VAL A 191 -17.51 -18.23 -10.45
C VAL A 191 -18.04 -16.80 -10.55
N ARG A 192 -19.33 -16.64 -10.74
CA ARG A 192 -19.99 -15.33 -10.72
C ARG A 192 -20.29 -14.94 -9.28
N SER A 193 -20.23 -13.64 -8.99
CA SER A 193 -20.58 -13.10 -7.69
C SER A 193 -21.65 -12.02 -7.86
N GLU A 194 -22.65 -12.03 -6.98
CA GLU A 194 -23.68 -10.98 -6.89
C GLU A 194 -23.23 -9.81 -6.00
N ALA A 195 -22.14 -10.00 -5.27
CA ALA A 195 -21.53 -8.99 -4.40
C ALA A 195 -20.02 -9.00 -4.59
N GLY A 196 -19.41 -7.86 -4.31
CA GLY A 196 -17.98 -7.67 -4.34
C GLY A 196 -17.49 -6.92 -5.58
N THR A 197 -16.52 -6.06 -5.36
CA THR A 197 -15.67 -5.50 -6.41
C THR A 197 -14.33 -6.22 -6.37
N MET A 198 -13.81 -6.53 -7.53
CA MET A 198 -12.54 -7.24 -7.61
C MET A 198 -11.39 -6.40 -7.08
N GLN A 199 -10.71 -6.91 -6.06
CA GLN A 199 -9.49 -6.29 -5.59
C GLN A 199 -8.42 -6.42 -6.68
N GLY A 200 -7.99 -5.28 -7.27
CA GLY A 200 -6.97 -5.23 -8.32
C GLY A 200 -7.42 -4.67 -9.68
N GLY A 201 -8.71 -4.43 -9.90
CA GLY A 201 -9.20 -3.72 -11.09
C GLY A 201 -8.95 -2.20 -10.99
N PRO A 202 -8.66 -1.51 -12.12
CA PRO A 202 -8.42 -0.05 -12.13
C PRO A 202 -9.57 0.80 -11.61
N LEU A 203 -10.80 0.34 -11.80
CA LEU A 203 -12.03 1.05 -11.40
C LEU A 203 -12.37 0.85 -9.92
N SER A 204 -11.95 -0.27 -9.30
CA SER A 204 -12.35 -0.65 -7.94
C SER A 204 -12.01 0.39 -6.86
N PRO A 205 -10.89 1.13 -6.90
CA PRO A 205 -10.60 2.19 -5.94
C PRO A 205 -11.63 3.33 -5.95
N LEU A 206 -12.06 3.79 -7.11
CA LEU A 206 -13.10 4.82 -7.23
C LEU A 206 -14.43 4.29 -6.69
N LEU A 207 -14.83 3.07 -7.07
CA LEU A 207 -16.06 2.46 -6.61
C LEU A 207 -16.09 2.28 -5.08
N SER A 208 -14.94 1.93 -4.46
CA SER A 208 -14.84 1.87 -3.01
C SER A 208 -15.03 3.23 -2.34
N ASN A 209 -14.49 4.30 -2.89
CA ASN A 209 -14.72 5.64 -2.38
C ASN A 209 -16.18 6.08 -2.52
N ILE A 210 -16.86 5.74 -3.63
CA ILE A 210 -18.29 6.02 -3.81
C ILE A 210 -19.14 5.32 -2.74
N VAL A 211 -18.81 4.08 -2.38
CA VAL A 211 -19.52 3.35 -1.30
C VAL A 211 -19.26 3.99 0.06
N LEU A 212 -17.98 4.31 0.37
CA LEU A 212 -17.57 4.79 1.68
C LEU A 212 -17.85 6.29 1.91
N ASP A 213 -18.15 7.06 0.85
CA ASP A 213 -18.59 8.45 0.98
C ASP A 213 -19.85 8.59 1.85
N GLU A 214 -20.70 7.56 1.89
CA GLU A 214 -21.87 7.54 2.78
C GLU A 214 -21.47 7.46 4.25
N LEU A 215 -20.40 6.72 4.56
CA LEU A 215 -19.83 6.73 5.89
C LEU A 215 -19.22 8.10 6.22
N ASP A 216 -18.45 8.65 5.28
CA ASP A 216 -17.82 9.96 5.48
C ASP A 216 -18.87 11.05 5.78
N LYS A 217 -19.94 11.11 4.99
CA LYS A 217 -21.04 12.04 5.19
C LYS A 217 -21.77 11.85 6.53
N GLU A 218 -21.93 10.61 6.97
CA GLU A 218 -22.51 10.33 8.28
C GLU A 218 -21.59 10.79 9.43
N LEU A 219 -20.28 10.59 9.31
CA LEU A 219 -19.32 11.06 10.29
C LEU A 219 -19.29 12.60 10.36
N GLU A 220 -19.29 13.28 9.21
CA GLU A 220 -19.38 14.74 9.10
C GLU A 220 -20.70 15.26 9.74
N LYS A 221 -21.84 14.64 9.45
CA LYS A 221 -23.13 14.97 10.03
C LYS A 221 -23.14 14.87 11.55
N ARG A 222 -22.40 13.91 12.11
CA ARG A 222 -22.24 13.77 13.58
C ARG A 222 -21.21 14.71 14.18
N GLY A 223 -20.53 15.55 13.39
CA GLY A 223 -19.47 16.43 13.83
C GLY A 223 -18.22 15.69 14.32
N LEU A 224 -17.98 14.48 13.82
CA LEU A 224 -16.83 13.66 14.18
C LEU A 224 -15.65 14.00 13.28
N GLU A 225 -14.47 14.19 13.86
CA GLU A 225 -13.22 14.33 13.10
C GLU A 225 -12.64 12.94 12.84
N PHE A 226 -12.24 12.70 11.59
CA PHE A 226 -11.72 11.42 11.17
C PHE A 226 -10.70 11.56 10.04
N CYS A 227 -9.94 10.50 9.82
CA CYS A 227 -9.10 10.33 8.63
C CYS A 227 -9.38 8.95 8.05
N ARG A 228 -9.79 8.91 6.78
CA ARG A 228 -10.01 7.66 6.06
C ARG A 228 -9.03 7.51 4.89
N PHE A 229 -8.39 6.36 4.82
CA PHE A 229 -7.57 5.96 3.67
C PHE A 229 -8.07 4.63 3.13
N ALA A 230 -8.80 4.64 2.02
CA ALA A 230 -9.54 3.49 1.51
C ALA A 230 -10.53 2.95 2.57
N ASP A 231 -10.39 1.67 2.96
CA ASP A 231 -11.17 1.00 4.00
C ASP A 231 -10.63 1.19 5.44
N ASP A 232 -9.46 1.80 5.60
CA ASP A 232 -8.84 2.10 6.91
C ASP A 232 -9.36 3.45 7.42
N CYS A 233 -10.19 3.45 8.48
CA CYS A 233 -10.87 4.62 9.00
C CYS A 233 -10.59 4.83 10.49
N ASN A 234 -9.97 5.96 10.83
CA ASN A 234 -9.69 6.38 12.19
C ASN A 234 -10.52 7.60 12.57
N ILE A 235 -11.33 7.50 13.64
CA ILE A 235 -12.17 8.58 14.16
C ILE A 235 -11.58 9.03 15.50
N PHE A 236 -11.49 10.34 15.72
CA PHE A 236 -10.80 10.94 16.87
C PHE A 236 -11.76 11.60 17.81
N VAL A 237 -11.61 11.34 19.11
CA VAL A 237 -12.47 11.88 20.18
C VAL A 237 -11.68 12.23 21.45
N LYS A 238 -12.30 13.02 22.34
CA LYS A 238 -11.66 13.56 23.55
C LYS A 238 -11.49 12.54 24.68
N SER A 239 -12.34 11.51 24.77
CA SER A 239 -12.34 10.57 25.90
C SER A 239 -12.57 9.13 25.47
N GLN A 240 -12.11 8.18 26.25
CA GLN A 240 -12.32 6.76 26.02
C GLN A 240 -13.81 6.39 25.98
N LYS A 241 -14.61 6.89 26.91
CA LYS A 241 -16.06 6.64 26.95
C LYS A 241 -16.77 7.15 25.69
N ALA A 242 -16.34 8.30 25.14
CA ALA A 242 -16.85 8.79 23.87
C ALA A 242 -16.43 7.88 22.71
N ALA A 243 -15.19 7.37 22.72
CA ALA A 243 -14.69 6.48 21.68
C ALA A 243 -15.46 5.13 21.66
N GLU A 244 -15.72 4.55 22.83
CA GLU A 244 -16.51 3.30 22.94
C GLU A 244 -17.92 3.47 22.38
N ARG A 245 -18.61 4.59 22.73
CA ARG A 245 -19.92 4.92 22.19
C ARG A 245 -19.91 5.17 20.68
N VAL A 246 -18.88 5.85 20.15
CA VAL A 246 -18.70 6.09 18.72
C VAL A 246 -18.46 4.76 17.99
N MET A 247 -17.60 3.87 18.53
CA MET A 247 -17.37 2.53 17.98
C MET A 247 -18.69 1.78 17.82
N GLU A 248 -19.53 1.76 18.84
CA GLU A 248 -20.80 1.04 18.81
C GLU A 248 -21.75 1.64 17.78
N THR A 249 -22.02 2.94 17.85
CA THR A 249 -23.01 3.59 16.99
C THR A 249 -22.59 3.68 15.52
N VAL A 250 -21.30 3.83 15.23
CA VAL A 250 -20.79 3.81 13.85
C VAL A 250 -20.78 2.38 13.31
N SER A 251 -20.46 1.38 14.12
CA SER A 251 -20.57 -0.02 13.71
C SER A 251 -22.01 -0.40 13.36
N GLN A 252 -22.99 0.02 14.16
CA GLN A 252 -24.44 -0.18 13.85
C GLN A 252 -24.84 0.49 12.53
N PHE A 253 -24.33 1.69 12.25
CA PHE A 253 -24.56 2.36 10.97
C PHE A 253 -23.95 1.57 9.79
N ILE A 254 -22.69 1.14 9.91
CA ILE A 254 -21.98 0.37 8.87
C ILE A 254 -22.72 -0.94 8.59
N GLU A 255 -23.12 -1.68 9.63
CA GLU A 255 -23.78 -2.98 9.47
C GLU A 255 -25.24 -2.83 9.07
N GLY A 256 -25.95 -1.87 9.64
CA GLY A 256 -27.38 -1.63 9.40
C GLY A 256 -27.67 -0.93 8.08
N LYS A 257 -26.98 0.18 7.80
CA LYS A 257 -27.23 1.02 6.62
C LYS A 257 -26.34 0.64 5.43
N LEU A 258 -25.03 0.51 5.61
CA LEU A 258 -24.13 0.20 4.49
C LEU A 258 -24.15 -1.29 4.12
N LYS A 259 -24.66 -2.16 4.99
CA LYS A 259 -24.63 -3.62 4.82
C LYS A 259 -23.22 -4.19 4.66
N LEU A 260 -22.24 -3.48 5.23
CA LEU A 260 -20.87 -3.94 5.36
C LEU A 260 -20.68 -4.59 6.74
N LYS A 261 -19.58 -5.32 6.95
CA LYS A 261 -19.30 -5.98 8.22
C LYS A 261 -18.05 -5.39 8.87
N VAL A 262 -18.18 -4.95 10.12
CA VAL A 262 -17.06 -4.52 10.95
C VAL A 262 -16.28 -5.75 11.45
N ASN A 263 -14.98 -5.72 11.36
CA ASN A 263 -14.11 -6.75 11.91
C ASN A 263 -13.85 -6.45 13.38
N ARG A 264 -14.65 -7.04 14.26
CA ARG A 264 -14.59 -6.79 15.71
C ARG A 264 -13.25 -7.21 16.34
N ASP A 265 -12.55 -8.19 15.78
CA ASP A 265 -11.26 -8.68 16.30
C ASP A 265 -10.10 -7.73 16.04
N LYS A 266 -10.23 -6.87 15.01
CA LYS A 266 -9.20 -5.93 14.61
C LYS A 266 -9.54 -4.47 14.90
N SER A 267 -10.84 -4.15 14.92
CA SER A 267 -11.29 -2.83 15.31
C SER A 267 -11.03 -2.60 16.79
N GLN A 268 -10.57 -1.41 17.14
CA GLN A 268 -10.17 -1.12 18.52
C GLN A 268 -10.44 0.32 18.91
N VAL A 269 -10.53 0.54 20.19
CA VAL A 269 -10.53 1.86 20.82
C VAL A 269 -9.27 1.97 21.68
N ALA A 270 -8.42 2.93 21.37
CA ALA A 270 -7.20 3.17 22.14
C ALA A 270 -6.75 4.63 22.04
N ARG A 271 -5.77 5.02 22.85
CA ARG A 271 -5.04 6.29 22.64
C ARG A 271 -4.20 6.19 21.37
N SER A 272 -3.91 7.35 20.77
CA SER A 272 -3.18 7.48 19.50
C SER A 272 -1.84 6.74 19.49
N GLU A 273 -1.17 6.62 20.64
CA GLU A 273 0.08 5.86 20.79
C GLU A 273 -0.08 4.35 20.57
N GLY A 274 -1.28 3.83 20.84
CA GLY A 274 -1.63 2.41 20.67
C GLY A 274 -2.17 2.06 19.29
N VAL A 275 -2.53 3.05 18.48
CA VAL A 275 -3.14 2.83 17.14
C VAL A 275 -2.10 3.02 16.06
N LYS A 276 -2.13 2.14 15.09
CA LYS A 276 -1.32 2.23 13.87
C LYS A 276 -2.20 2.74 12.73
N PHE A 277 -1.82 3.83 12.10
CA PHE A 277 -2.44 4.35 10.87
C PHE A 277 -1.40 4.47 9.76
N LEU A 278 -1.60 3.76 8.65
CA LEU A 278 -0.72 3.77 7.47
C LEU A 278 0.77 3.50 7.81
N GLY A 279 1.04 2.66 8.80
CA GLY A 279 2.40 2.35 9.24
C GLY A 279 3.00 3.32 10.25
N PHE A 280 2.31 4.40 10.59
CA PHE A 280 2.70 5.39 11.58
C PHE A 280 1.86 5.26 12.86
N THR A 281 2.27 5.97 13.89
CA THR A 281 1.52 6.20 15.14
C THR A 281 1.82 7.62 15.63
N VAL A 282 0.88 8.23 16.37
CA VAL A 282 1.10 9.56 16.97
C VAL A 282 1.38 9.38 18.46
N VAL A 283 2.61 9.69 18.87
CA VAL A 283 3.10 9.57 20.24
C VAL A 283 3.35 10.96 20.80
N ASN A 284 2.66 11.33 21.87
CA ASN A 284 2.77 12.68 22.47
C ASN A 284 2.65 13.81 21.43
N GLY A 285 1.70 13.69 20.51
CA GLY A 285 1.49 14.66 19.45
C GLY A 285 2.51 14.65 18.32
N THR A 286 3.42 13.67 18.29
CA THR A 286 4.52 13.59 17.32
C THR A 286 4.42 12.31 16.49
N ILE A 287 4.66 12.40 15.19
CA ILE A 287 4.60 11.24 14.28
C ILE A 287 5.81 10.33 14.48
N ALA A 288 5.54 9.06 14.73
CA ALA A 288 6.54 7.99 14.85
C ALA A 288 6.21 6.83 13.90
N ILE A 289 7.21 6.06 13.53
CA ILE A 289 7.02 4.80 12.81
C ILE A 289 6.41 3.79 13.78
N ALA A 290 5.31 3.16 13.40
CA ALA A 290 4.63 2.17 14.23
C ALA A 290 5.54 0.96 14.51
N ARG A 291 5.41 0.41 15.72
CA ARG A 291 6.24 -0.73 16.19
C ARG A 291 6.23 -1.92 15.22
N LYS A 292 5.07 -2.24 14.65
CA LYS A 292 4.93 -3.33 13.68
C LYS A 292 5.69 -3.05 12.38
N ALA A 293 5.67 -1.81 11.88
CA ALA A 293 6.41 -1.41 10.69
C ALA A 293 7.93 -1.50 10.90
N LEU A 294 8.42 -1.08 12.07
CA LEU A 294 9.84 -1.25 12.44
C LEU A 294 10.22 -2.74 12.52
N GLN A 295 9.38 -3.58 13.11
CA GLN A 295 9.63 -5.01 13.18
C GLN A 295 9.71 -5.64 11.79
N ASN A 296 8.75 -5.32 10.91
CA ASN A 296 8.75 -5.79 9.52
C ASN A 296 10.02 -5.35 8.77
N ALA A 297 10.49 -4.12 9.01
CA ALA A 297 11.76 -3.63 8.44
C ALA A 297 12.97 -4.44 8.93
N MET A 298 13.04 -4.76 10.23
CA MET A 298 14.09 -5.62 10.79
C MET A 298 14.07 -7.02 10.17
N ASP A 299 12.89 -7.60 9.98
CA ASP A 299 12.73 -8.92 9.37
C ASP A 299 13.12 -8.88 7.87
N LYS A 300 12.78 -7.81 7.16
CA LYS A 300 13.22 -7.60 5.76
C LYS A 300 14.74 -7.49 5.66
N VAL A 301 15.38 -6.73 6.55
CA VAL A 301 16.85 -6.68 6.64
C VAL A 301 17.45 -8.08 6.87
N LYS A 302 16.82 -8.88 7.73
CA LYS A 302 17.23 -10.28 7.96
C LYS A 302 17.17 -11.12 6.69
N THR A 303 16.10 -10.99 5.91
CA THR A 303 15.94 -11.68 4.62
C THR A 303 17.00 -11.23 3.60
N LEU A 304 17.26 -9.91 3.50
CA LEU A 304 18.24 -9.34 2.58
C LEU A 304 19.70 -9.60 2.98
N THR A 305 19.95 -10.11 4.19
CA THR A 305 21.28 -10.41 4.71
C THR A 305 21.42 -11.88 5.15
N PRO A 306 21.26 -12.85 4.24
CA PRO A 306 21.45 -14.26 4.57
C PRO A 306 22.89 -14.48 5.03
N ARG A 307 23.09 -15.41 5.99
CA ARG A 307 24.44 -15.68 6.55
C ARG A 307 25.30 -16.51 5.61
N GLY A 308 24.71 -17.53 4.99
CA GLY A 308 25.38 -18.51 4.14
C GLY A 308 25.61 -18.05 2.70
N THR A 309 25.85 -16.76 2.47
CA THR A 309 26.10 -16.25 1.11
C THR A 309 27.57 -15.89 0.89
N HIS A 310 28.07 -16.16 -0.31
CA HIS A 310 29.39 -15.72 -0.79
C HIS A 310 29.33 -14.36 -1.51
N MET A 311 28.14 -13.74 -1.58
CA MET A 311 27.93 -12.46 -2.25
C MET A 311 28.82 -11.36 -1.65
N ASP A 312 29.40 -10.53 -2.50
CA ASP A 312 30.21 -9.40 -2.06
C ASP A 312 29.39 -8.41 -1.22
N ILE A 313 30.08 -7.73 -0.31
CA ILE A 313 29.48 -6.74 0.59
C ILE A 313 28.86 -5.58 -0.20
N GLU A 314 29.50 -5.12 -1.24
CA GLU A 314 29.04 -4.00 -2.06
C GLU A 314 27.75 -4.36 -2.80
N ILE A 315 27.68 -5.57 -3.38
CA ILE A 315 26.47 -6.08 -4.03
C ILE A 315 25.33 -6.20 -3.02
N SER A 316 25.64 -6.72 -1.83
CA SER A 316 24.64 -6.83 -0.76
C SER A 316 24.13 -5.47 -0.29
N LEU A 317 25.03 -4.49 -0.16
CA LEU A 317 24.65 -3.12 0.20
C LEU A 317 23.79 -2.47 -0.90
N LYS A 318 24.10 -2.71 -2.17
CA LYS A 318 23.29 -2.23 -3.30
C LYS A 318 21.85 -2.77 -3.20
N THR A 319 21.70 -4.07 -2.96
CA THR A 319 20.37 -4.72 -2.80
C THR A 319 19.64 -4.19 -1.57
N ILE A 320 20.32 -4.00 -0.44
CA ILE A 320 19.73 -3.42 0.78
C ILE A 320 19.30 -1.98 0.52
N ASN A 321 20.11 -1.18 -0.15
CA ASN A 321 19.82 0.23 -0.42
C ASN A 321 18.61 0.41 -1.33
N GLN A 322 18.45 -0.44 -2.36
CA GLN A 322 17.26 -0.41 -3.23
C GLN A 322 15.96 -0.47 -2.41
N TRP A 323 15.92 -1.37 -1.43
CA TRP A 323 14.77 -1.45 -0.53
C TRP A 323 14.76 -0.32 0.50
N TYR A 324 15.91 -0.09 1.20
CA TYR A 324 15.96 0.82 2.36
C TYR A 324 15.70 2.27 2.00
N VAL A 325 16.16 2.72 0.85
CA VAL A 325 15.92 4.10 0.37
C VAL A 325 14.42 4.32 0.14
N GLY A 326 13.74 3.43 -0.57
CA GLY A 326 12.30 3.52 -0.78
C GLY A 326 11.53 3.48 0.54
N TRP A 327 11.86 2.50 1.41
CA TRP A 327 11.22 2.37 2.72
C TRP A 327 11.43 3.61 3.60
N SER A 328 12.63 4.15 3.69
CA SER A 328 12.95 5.33 4.51
C SER A 328 12.34 6.62 3.95
N ASN A 329 12.17 6.72 2.63
CA ASN A 329 11.46 7.84 2.01
C ASN A 329 9.98 7.87 2.43
N TYR A 330 9.31 6.69 2.41
CA TYR A 330 7.93 6.61 2.91
C TYR A 330 7.83 7.00 4.39
N PHE A 331 8.78 6.56 5.23
CA PHE A 331 8.79 6.86 6.66
C PHE A 331 9.52 8.15 7.04
N SER A 332 9.86 9.01 6.06
CA SER A 332 10.54 10.31 6.30
C SER A 332 9.71 11.29 7.14
N LEU A 333 8.39 11.11 7.20
CA LEU A 333 7.48 11.90 8.02
C LEU A 333 7.70 11.70 9.54
N SER A 334 8.40 10.62 9.94
CA SER A 334 8.70 10.39 11.36
C SER A 334 9.67 11.43 11.92
N ASN A 335 9.31 12.02 13.04
CA ASN A 335 10.13 12.97 13.78
C ASN A 335 11.17 12.30 14.70
N TYR A 336 11.27 10.96 14.69
CA TYR A 336 12.17 10.19 15.53
C TYR A 336 13.34 9.58 14.72
N PRO A 337 14.45 10.31 14.49
CA PRO A 337 15.63 9.81 13.75
C PRO A 337 16.21 8.52 14.36
N ALA A 338 16.07 8.35 15.67
CA ALA A 338 16.52 7.15 16.39
C ALA A 338 15.92 5.85 15.83
N GLN A 339 14.72 5.90 15.24
CA GLN A 339 14.09 4.74 14.62
C GLN A 339 14.82 4.31 13.33
N LEU A 340 15.27 5.25 12.50
CA LEU A 340 16.08 4.98 11.31
C LEU A 340 17.49 4.53 11.72
N HIS A 341 18.11 5.20 12.70
CA HIS A 341 19.40 4.77 13.27
C HIS A 341 19.39 3.31 13.72
N LYS A 342 18.28 2.88 14.35
CA LYS A 342 18.13 1.50 14.81
C LYS A 342 18.16 0.49 13.66
N ILE A 343 17.51 0.81 12.52
CA ILE A 343 17.53 -0.05 11.32
C ILE A 343 18.91 -0.07 10.70
N GLU A 344 19.56 1.09 10.54
CA GLU A 344 20.91 1.20 9.98
C GLU A 344 21.94 0.46 10.83
N ALA A 345 21.86 0.58 12.14
CA ALA A 345 22.70 -0.18 13.07
C ALA A 345 22.46 -1.70 12.95
N HIS A 346 21.19 -2.11 12.73
CA HIS A 346 20.84 -3.50 12.51
C HIS A 346 21.45 -4.02 11.20
N ILE A 347 21.38 -3.25 10.11
CA ILE A 347 22.03 -3.59 8.83
C ILE A 347 23.53 -3.82 9.05
N ARG A 348 24.23 -2.87 9.67
CA ARG A 348 25.68 -2.98 9.96
C ARG A 348 25.99 -4.20 10.81
N ARG A 349 25.21 -4.45 11.85
CA ARG A 349 25.39 -5.62 12.72
C ARG A 349 25.22 -6.95 11.97
N ARG A 350 24.22 -7.04 11.10
CA ARG A 350 23.97 -8.21 10.24
C ARG A 350 25.16 -8.47 9.31
N LEU A 351 25.66 -7.42 8.68
CA LEU A 351 26.81 -7.51 7.77
C LEU A 351 28.11 -7.82 8.51
N ARG A 352 28.37 -7.24 9.71
CA ARG A 352 29.50 -7.62 10.57
C ARG A 352 29.42 -9.10 10.96
N SER A 353 28.24 -9.60 11.35
CA SER A 353 28.06 -11.01 11.67
C SER A 353 28.41 -11.91 10.49
N ARG A 354 27.99 -11.55 9.28
CA ARG A 354 28.34 -12.28 8.05
C ARG A 354 29.84 -12.28 7.77
N LEU A 355 30.50 -11.11 7.91
CA LEU A 355 31.94 -10.99 7.73
C LEU A 355 32.75 -11.87 8.70
N VAL A 356 32.25 -12.05 9.92
CA VAL A 356 32.79 -12.98 10.92
C VAL A 356 32.52 -14.42 10.52
N ASP A 357 31.31 -14.74 10.04
CA ASP A 357 30.90 -16.09 9.63
C ASP A 357 31.67 -16.61 8.41
N GLN A 358 32.07 -15.73 7.50
CA GLN A 358 32.85 -16.08 6.30
C GLN A 358 34.28 -16.53 6.60
N GLN A 359 34.77 -16.36 7.84
CA GLN A 359 36.09 -16.80 8.21
C GLN A 359 36.09 -18.28 8.62
N LYS A 360 36.86 -19.11 7.90
CA LYS A 360 36.92 -20.57 8.07
C LYS A 360 37.40 -20.99 9.47
N SER A 361 38.30 -20.25 10.11
CA SER A 361 38.79 -20.57 11.42
C SER A 361 39.01 -19.33 12.31
N LYS A 362 39.10 -19.56 13.63
CA LYS A 362 39.46 -18.50 14.59
C LYS A 362 40.78 -17.82 14.28
N LYS A 363 41.75 -18.60 13.79
CA LYS A 363 43.09 -18.09 13.40
C LYS A 363 42.94 -17.09 12.25
N TYR A 364 42.23 -17.41 11.18
CA TYR A 364 42.02 -16.52 10.05
C TYR A 364 41.21 -15.29 10.45
N LEU A 365 40.18 -15.42 11.32
CA LEU A 365 39.48 -14.27 11.84
C LEU A 365 40.40 -13.33 12.61
N CYS A 366 41.27 -13.86 13.48
CA CYS A 366 42.26 -13.06 14.18
C CYS A 366 43.19 -12.30 13.21
N GLN A 367 43.75 -12.99 12.23
CA GLN A 367 44.61 -12.38 11.23
C GLN A 367 43.91 -11.24 10.49
N LYS A 368 42.66 -11.47 10.09
CA LYS A 368 41.85 -10.48 9.37
C LYS A 368 41.56 -9.24 10.23
N LEU A 369 41.22 -9.41 11.51
CA LEU A 369 40.95 -8.29 12.41
C LEU A 369 42.23 -7.48 12.69
N VAL A 370 43.38 -8.16 12.88
CA VAL A 370 44.70 -7.51 13.08
C VAL A 370 45.10 -6.73 11.82
N LYS A 371 44.95 -7.32 10.61
CA LYS A 371 45.19 -6.64 9.34
C LYS A 371 44.33 -5.37 9.16
N ARG A 372 43.19 -5.31 9.84
CA ARG A 372 42.30 -4.15 9.87
C ARG A 372 42.57 -3.18 11.03
N GLY A 373 43.74 -3.25 11.65
CA GLY A 373 44.18 -2.29 12.66
C GLY A 373 43.76 -2.58 14.11
N VAL A 374 43.22 -3.77 14.40
CA VAL A 374 42.87 -4.15 15.76
C VAL A 374 44.08 -4.78 16.47
N SER A 375 44.38 -4.40 17.72
CA SER A 375 45.51 -4.96 18.45
C SER A 375 45.39 -6.48 18.62
N ARG A 376 46.55 -7.20 18.55
CA ARG A 376 46.61 -8.66 18.68
C ARG A 376 45.96 -9.15 19.98
N ARG A 377 46.25 -8.47 21.10
CA ARG A 377 45.70 -8.81 22.44
C ARG A 377 44.18 -8.74 22.48
N LEU A 378 43.56 -7.63 21.98
CA LEU A 378 42.11 -7.44 21.93
C LEU A 378 41.46 -8.46 21.01
N THR A 379 42.07 -8.73 19.86
CA THR A 379 41.60 -9.69 18.87
C THR A 379 41.57 -11.10 19.42
N ALA A 380 42.67 -11.57 20.03
CA ALA A 380 42.72 -12.90 20.63
C ALA A 380 41.70 -13.08 21.76
N ARG A 381 41.62 -12.11 22.68
CA ARG A 381 40.61 -12.11 23.76
C ARG A 381 39.19 -12.18 23.24
N THR A 382 38.91 -11.53 22.12
CA THR A 382 37.57 -11.50 21.51
C THR A 382 37.24 -12.80 20.78
N VAL A 383 38.15 -13.26 19.91
CA VAL A 383 37.87 -14.39 18.99
C VAL A 383 37.88 -15.73 19.72
N TYR A 384 38.73 -15.88 20.75
CA TYR A 384 38.83 -17.10 21.56
C TYR A 384 37.89 -17.09 22.77
N SER A 385 37.08 -16.00 22.96
CA SER A 385 35.95 -16.04 23.90
C SER A 385 34.88 -17.06 23.44
N ASN A 386 34.19 -17.68 24.36
CA ASN A 386 33.11 -18.64 24.04
C ASN A 386 31.86 -17.97 23.48
N ARG A 387 31.98 -16.80 22.84
CA ARG A 387 30.86 -16.06 22.26
C ARG A 387 30.46 -16.64 20.90
N LYS A 388 29.16 -16.81 20.70
CA LYS A 388 28.60 -17.12 19.37
C LYS A 388 28.85 -15.95 18.41
N ARG A 389 28.92 -16.23 17.12
CA ARG A 389 29.26 -15.24 16.05
C ARG A 389 28.38 -13.99 16.05
N TRP A 390 27.10 -14.14 16.36
CA TRP A 390 26.21 -12.98 16.52
C TRP A 390 26.57 -12.07 17.69
N ALA A 391 27.06 -12.62 18.78
CA ALA A 391 27.57 -11.85 19.91
C ALA A 391 28.95 -11.20 19.56
N LEU A 392 29.79 -11.87 18.77
CA LEU A 392 31.05 -11.31 18.29
C LEU A 392 30.84 -10.06 17.45
N SER A 393 29.79 -9.98 16.64
CA SER A 393 29.50 -8.84 15.77
C SER A 393 29.29 -7.49 16.50
N LYS A 394 29.04 -7.52 17.82
CA LYS A 394 28.89 -6.36 18.71
C LYS A 394 30.15 -6.07 19.56
N THR A 395 31.23 -6.80 19.36
CA THR A 395 32.42 -6.59 20.17
C THR A 395 33.22 -5.43 19.64
N VAL A 396 33.93 -4.75 20.55
CA VAL A 396 34.83 -3.63 20.23
C VAL A 396 35.83 -3.99 19.13
N ALA A 397 36.36 -5.22 19.14
CA ALA A 397 37.33 -5.68 18.12
C ALA A 397 36.65 -5.68 16.71
N VAL A 398 35.46 -6.24 16.58
CA VAL A 398 34.76 -6.31 15.28
C VAL A 398 34.27 -4.92 14.85
N GLU A 399 33.83 -4.09 15.78
CA GLU A 399 33.38 -2.72 15.48
C GLU A 399 34.54 -1.81 15.06
N ARG A 400 35.72 -1.96 15.67
CA ARG A 400 36.94 -1.26 15.24
C ARG A 400 37.41 -1.74 13.86
N ALA A 401 37.38 -3.03 13.59
CA ALA A 401 37.75 -3.59 12.28
C ALA A 401 36.82 -3.16 11.16
N TYR A 402 35.52 -2.99 11.46
CA TYR A 402 34.47 -2.61 10.53
C TYR A 402 33.66 -1.46 11.12
N PRO A 403 34.19 -0.23 11.20
CA PRO A 403 33.50 0.93 11.76
C PRO A 403 32.33 1.38 10.86
N ASN A 404 31.48 2.22 11.40
CA ASN A 404 30.32 2.75 10.63
C ASN A 404 30.79 3.49 9.36
N ALA A 405 31.89 4.25 9.43
CA ALA A 405 32.47 4.93 8.29
C ALA A 405 32.85 3.98 7.15
N TRP A 406 33.37 2.78 7.48
CA TRP A 406 33.72 1.78 6.47
C TRP A 406 32.46 1.30 5.68
N PHE A 407 31.33 1.10 6.34
CA PHE A 407 30.08 0.74 5.63
C PHE A 407 29.58 1.88 4.74
N LYS A 408 29.73 3.13 5.20
CA LYS A 408 29.38 4.32 4.41
C LYS A 408 30.28 4.41 3.16
N GLN A 409 31.60 4.18 3.30
CA GLN A 409 32.54 4.12 2.17
C GLN A 409 32.23 2.98 1.19
N LYS A 410 31.71 1.83 1.69
CA LYS A 410 31.26 0.69 0.88
C LYS A 410 29.85 0.89 0.27
N GLY A 411 29.26 2.06 0.44
CA GLY A 411 28.02 2.45 -0.20
C GLY A 411 26.74 2.25 0.63
N GLN A 412 26.82 2.03 1.96
CA GLN A 412 25.61 1.98 2.79
C GLN A 412 24.88 3.33 2.75
N ALA A 413 23.61 3.31 2.40
CA ALA A 413 22.73 4.48 2.51
C ALA A 413 22.49 4.84 3.98
N ILE A 414 22.71 6.10 4.33
CA ILE A 414 22.41 6.69 5.64
C ILE A 414 21.28 7.71 5.44
N ARG A 415 20.18 7.50 6.11
CA ARG A 415 18.95 8.33 6.00
C ARG A 415 18.60 9.02 7.31
N SER A 416 19.13 8.52 8.42
CA SER A 416 18.94 9.08 9.75
C SER A 416 19.54 10.48 9.93
N ASP A 417 20.55 10.84 9.12
CA ASP A 417 21.23 12.13 9.17
C ASP A 417 20.57 13.19 8.26
N LYS A 418 19.63 12.80 7.40
CA LYS A 418 18.98 13.71 6.45
C LYS A 418 17.75 14.34 7.08
N LYS A 419 17.75 15.66 7.24
CA LYS A 419 16.58 16.46 7.63
C LYS A 419 15.66 16.84 6.46
N GLU A 420 16.09 16.59 5.21
CA GLU A 420 15.33 16.97 4.02
C GLU A 420 14.62 15.77 3.40
N ALA A 421 13.30 15.79 3.43
CA ALA A 421 12.43 14.88 2.72
C ALA A 421 12.32 15.33 1.26
N HIS A 422 12.87 14.57 0.32
CA HIS A 422 12.46 14.69 -1.07
C HIS A 422 11.12 13.98 -1.26
N TRP A 423 10.13 14.69 -1.77
CA TRP A 423 8.81 14.19 -2.12
C TRP A 423 8.94 13.05 -3.14
N PHE A 424 8.46 11.88 -2.77
CA PHE A 424 8.31 10.76 -3.68
C PHE A 424 6.84 10.61 -4.02
N ASP A 425 6.52 10.48 -5.30
CA ASP A 425 5.16 10.21 -5.76
C ASP A 425 4.71 8.83 -5.27
N VAL A 426 3.90 8.83 -4.22
CA VAL A 426 3.40 7.62 -3.55
C VAL A 426 2.30 6.94 -4.37
N SER A 427 1.72 7.62 -5.37
CA SER A 427 0.68 7.04 -6.22
C SER A 427 1.16 5.81 -7.00
N LYS A 428 2.47 5.71 -7.25
CA LYS A 428 3.11 4.56 -7.91
C LYS A 428 3.31 3.34 -7.01
N TRP A 429 3.09 3.45 -5.68
CA TRP A 429 3.33 2.37 -4.72
C TRP A 429 2.11 1.49 -4.44
N VAL A 430 0.92 1.96 -4.76
CA VAL A 430 -0.35 1.25 -4.47
C VAL A 430 -0.49 -0.04 -5.30
N TYR A 431 0.29 -0.18 -6.37
CA TYR A 431 0.21 -1.33 -7.30
C TYR A 431 1.34 -2.36 -7.13
N LEU A 432 2.25 -2.18 -6.17
CA LEU A 432 3.40 -3.08 -5.94
C LEU A 432 3.32 -3.89 -4.62
N THR A 433 2.19 -3.80 -3.90
CA THR A 433 1.97 -4.61 -2.68
C THR A 433 0.86 -5.64 -2.87
#